data_2a1f423bb27f186762b73d8c3dd86ff2
#
_entry.id   2a1f423bb27f186762b73d8c3dd86ff2
#
_cell.length_a   1.000
_cell.length_b   1.000
_cell.length_c   1.000
_cell.angle_alpha   90.00
_cell.angle_beta   90.00
_cell.angle_gamma   90.00
#
_symmetry.space_group_name_H-M   'P 1'
#
loop_
_entity.id
_entity.type
_entity.pdbx_description
1 polymer ?
#
loop_
_entity_poly.entity_id
_entity_poly.type
_entity_poly.pdbx_seq_one_letter_code
_entity_poly.pdbx_strand_id
1 'polypeptide(L)' 'MIKVDLKKIFYMDYLIHIRKTGTAAEFATKVGVARSTFFEYMDYMRNELNIVILYDRSAKTY' A
#
# COMPACT_ATOMS: atom_id res chain seq x y z
N MET A 1 -17.13 -0.31 7.03
CA MET A 1 -16.41 -0.88 5.86
C MET A 1 -15.93 0.24 4.98
N ILE A 2 -14.66 0.25 4.59
CA ILE A 2 -14.15 1.24 3.65
C ILE A 2 -14.52 0.86 2.23
N LYS A 3 -14.64 1.89 1.39
CA LYS A 3 -14.86 1.68 -0.03
C LYS A 3 -13.49 1.65 -0.72
N VAL A 4 -13.09 0.50 -1.24
CA VAL A 4 -11.79 0.34 -1.88
C VAL A 4 -11.93 0.30 -3.40
N ASP A 5 -10.94 0.87 -4.07
CA ASP A 5 -10.83 0.82 -5.53
C ASP A 5 -9.87 -0.33 -5.87
N LEU A 6 -10.38 -1.36 -6.51
CA LEU A 6 -9.59 -2.55 -6.85
C LEU A 6 -8.40 -2.21 -7.75
N LYS A 7 -8.55 -1.21 -8.62
CA LYS A 7 -7.43 -0.77 -9.47
C LYS A 7 -6.27 -0.26 -8.62
N LYS A 8 -6.59 0.48 -7.55
CA LYS A 8 -5.57 0.97 -6.63
C LYS A 8 -4.93 -0.18 -5.86
N ILE A 9 -5.73 -1.17 -5.44
CA ILE A 9 -5.21 -2.36 -4.76
C ILE A 9 -4.22 -3.10 -5.66
N PHE A 10 -4.56 -3.34 -6.92
CA PHE A 10 -3.67 -4.02 -7.85
C PHE A 10 -2.39 -3.23 -8.09
N TYR A 11 -2.49 -1.91 -8.19
CA TYR A 11 -1.31 -1.05 -8.35
C TYR A 11 -0.42 -1.10 -7.11
N MET A 12 -1.00 -1.04 -5.93
CA MET A 12 -0.26 -1.15 -4.67
C MET A 12 0.48 -2.49 -4.60
N ASP A 13 -0.21 -3.59 -4.92
CA ASP A 13 0.38 -4.92 -4.93
C ASP A 13 1.57 -5.00 -5.89
N TYR A 14 1.40 -4.46 -7.09
CA TYR A 14 2.47 -4.39 -8.08
C TYR A 14 3.70 -3.65 -7.55
N LEU A 15 3.49 -2.46 -6.97
CA LEU A 15 4.60 -1.66 -6.43
C LEU A 15 5.32 -2.38 -5.30
N ILE A 16 4.59 -3.10 -4.46
CA ILE A 16 5.18 -3.90 -3.38
C ILE A 16 6.07 -5.00 -3.97
N HIS A 17 5.59 -5.69 -4.99
CA HIS A 17 6.32 -6.79 -5.60
C HIS A 17 7.63 -6.32 -6.25
N ILE A 18 7.63 -5.17 -6.90
CA ILE A 18 8.84 -4.64 -7.54
C ILE A 18 9.68 -3.79 -6.58
N ARG A 19 9.25 -3.64 -5.33
CA ARG A 19 9.93 -2.88 -4.27
C ARG A 19 10.19 -1.43 -4.67
N LYS A 20 9.18 -0.80 -5.25
CA LYS A 20 9.25 0.60 -5.70
C LYS A 20 8.23 1.50 -5.00
N THR A 21 7.80 1.12 -3.80
CA THR A 21 6.79 1.90 -3.08
C THR A 21 7.37 3.18 -2.47
N GLY A 22 8.61 3.13 -2.01
CA GLY A 22 9.18 4.18 -1.18
C GLY A 22 8.59 4.15 0.22
N THR A 23 8.69 5.27 0.93
CA THR A 23 8.11 5.41 2.28
C THR A 23 6.58 5.44 2.21
N ALA A 24 5.92 5.39 3.38
CA ALA A 24 4.47 5.47 3.44
C ALA A 24 3.92 6.73 2.74
N ALA A 25 4.56 7.88 2.95
CA ALA A 25 4.14 9.13 2.33
C ALA A 25 4.29 9.07 0.80
N GLU A 26 5.41 8.54 0.32
CA GLU A 26 5.65 8.38 -1.11
C GLU A 26 4.69 7.40 -1.74
N PHE A 27 4.42 6.29 -1.05
CA PHE A 27 3.49 5.26 -1.51
C PHE A 27 2.08 5.84 -1.65
N ALA A 28 1.60 6.55 -0.62
CA ALA A 28 0.28 7.19 -0.67
C ALA A 28 0.18 8.16 -1.85
N THR A 29 1.25 8.95 -2.10
CA THR A 29 1.29 9.87 -3.23
C THR A 29 1.21 9.14 -4.56
N LYS A 30 1.94 8.04 -4.72
CA LYS A 30 1.91 7.24 -5.95
C LYS A 30 0.53 6.65 -6.21
N VAL A 31 -0.15 6.22 -5.16
CA VAL A 31 -1.50 5.65 -5.27
C VAL A 31 -2.54 6.75 -5.51
N GLY A 32 -2.23 7.98 -5.12
CA GLY A 32 -3.12 9.12 -5.31
C GLY A 32 -4.20 9.22 -4.26
N VAL A 33 -3.89 8.84 -3.00
CA VAL A 33 -4.83 8.91 -1.88
C VAL A 33 -4.20 9.67 -0.72
N ALA A 34 -5.06 10.16 0.19
CA ALA A 34 -4.59 10.76 1.43
C ALA A 34 -3.92 9.69 2.30
N ARG A 35 -3.03 10.12 3.19
CA ARG A 35 -2.29 9.21 4.04
C ARG A 35 -3.20 8.32 4.89
N SER A 36 -4.26 8.89 5.45
CA SER A 36 -5.23 8.12 6.24
C SER A 36 -5.91 7.04 5.40
N THR A 37 -6.33 7.38 4.20
CA THR A 37 -6.92 6.42 3.26
C THR A 37 -5.93 5.35 2.86
N PHE A 38 -4.66 5.73 2.67
CA PHE A 38 -3.59 4.78 2.37
C PHE A 38 -3.49 3.71 3.46
N PHE A 39 -3.50 4.11 4.73
CA PHE A 39 -3.42 3.15 5.83
C PHE A 39 -4.67 2.27 5.92
N GLU A 40 -5.84 2.79 5.58
CA GLU A 40 -7.05 1.97 5.48
C GLU A 40 -6.91 0.90 4.40
N TYR A 41 -6.32 1.26 3.25
CA TYR A 41 -6.04 0.31 2.17
C TYR A 41 -5.03 -0.76 2.62
N MET A 42 -3.99 -0.35 3.35
CA MET A 42 -2.99 -1.29 3.88
C MET A 42 -3.63 -2.28 4.84
N ASP A 43 -4.50 -1.79 5.73
CA ASP A 43 -5.22 -2.65 6.67
C ASP A 43 -6.13 -3.62 5.91
N TYR A 44 -6.82 -3.15 4.90
CA TYR A 44 -7.68 -4.00 4.06
C TYR A 44 -6.86 -5.12 3.42
N MET A 45 -5.72 -4.79 2.84
CA MET A 45 -4.86 -5.79 2.20
C MET A 45 -4.35 -6.83 3.18
N ARG A 46 -3.95 -6.40 4.38
CA ARG A 46 -3.46 -7.32 5.41
C ARG A 46 -4.56 -8.20 6.00
N ASN A 47 -5.69 -7.60 6.31
CA ASN A 47 -6.75 -8.28 7.07
C ASN A 47 -7.74 -9.02 6.19
N GLU A 48 -8.13 -8.45 5.07
CA GLU A 48 -9.15 -9.05 4.19
C GLU A 48 -8.53 -9.93 3.11
N LEU A 49 -7.37 -9.54 2.58
CA LEU A 49 -6.71 -10.28 1.52
C LEU A 49 -5.56 -11.15 2.06
N ASN A 50 -5.27 -11.06 3.34
CA ASN A 50 -4.20 -11.81 4.01
C ASN A 50 -2.84 -11.65 3.33
N ILE A 51 -2.57 -10.45 2.82
CA ILE A 51 -1.29 -10.14 2.19
C ILE A 51 -0.30 -9.70 3.27
N VAL A 52 0.88 -10.34 3.29
CA VAL A 52 1.94 -9.96 4.23
C VAL A 52 2.67 -8.75 3.64
N ILE A 53 2.59 -7.62 4.36
CA ILE A 53 3.23 -6.38 3.92
C ILE A 53 4.14 -5.90 5.04
N LEU A 54 5.45 -5.91 4.78
CA LEU A 54 6.47 -5.48 5.72
C LEU A 54 7.23 -4.30 5.13
N TYR A 55 7.66 -3.39 6.00
CA TYR A 55 8.45 -2.25 5.58
C TYR A 55 9.94 -2.52 5.82
N ASP A 56 10.75 -2.35 4.79
CA ASP A 56 12.20 -2.49 4.88
C ASP A 56 12.81 -1.11 5.08
N ARG A 57 13.29 -0.85 6.28
CA ARG A 57 13.86 0.46 6.63
C ARG A 57 15.14 0.77 5.88
N SER A 58 15.93 -0.24 5.59
CA SER A 58 17.20 -0.07 4.88
C SER A 58 16.96 0.33 3.42
N ALA A 59 16.03 -0.35 2.77
CA ALA A 59 15.70 -0.08 1.38
C ALA A 59 14.64 1.03 1.23
N LYS A 60 13.99 1.43 2.33
CA LYS A 60 12.92 2.44 2.36
C LYS A 60 11.78 2.10 1.40
N THR A 61 11.32 0.86 1.46
CA THR A 61 10.23 0.37 0.62
C THR A 61 9.49 -0.76 1.34
N TYR A 62 8.26 -0.94 0.94
CA TYR A 62 7.47 -2.09 1.38
C TYR A 62 7.79 -3.34 0.57
#